data_d9d4dd8d3e4a3f571eefdf46197ca425
#
_entry.id   d9d4dd8d3e4a3f571eefdf46197ca425
#
_cell.length_a   1.000
_cell.length_b   1.000
_cell.length_c   1.000
_cell.angle_alpha   90.00
_cell.angle_beta   90.00
_cell.angle_gamma   90.00
#
_symmetry.space_group_name_H-M   'P 1'
#
loop_
_entity.id
_entity.type
_entity.pdbx_description
1 polymer ?
#
loop_
_entity_poly.entity_id
_entity_poly.type
_entity_poly.pdbx_seq_one_letter_code
_entity_poly.pdbx_strand_id
1 'polypeptide(L)'
;MPDKESKGQAWSSLRNVEPMELKGFLYEKVLTAMSRNVAVQVDIRRNIRVCCKNMNEIIRILGIFLDNAIEAAEDCDPAGSVYIRLDQTDRGVMIRIENTYKEKPELSKMYEKGWSTRGEGRGNGLYRAKEMIEKQENLYHQCRIGDDRVIQTLEIEQQK
;
A
#
# COMPACT_ATOMS: atom_id res chain seq x y z
N MET A 1 -17.13 10.05 -9.80
CA MET A 1 -16.41 10.95 -8.91
C MET A 1 -16.56 10.51 -7.47
N PRO A 2 -15.49 10.47 -6.69
CA PRO A 2 -15.63 10.21 -5.28
C PRO A 2 -16.39 11.36 -4.62
N ASP A 3 -17.33 11.02 -3.77
CA ASP A 3 -18.12 12.01 -3.07
C ASP A 3 -17.35 12.65 -1.90
N LYS A 4 -17.91 13.73 -1.35
CA LYS A 4 -17.31 14.43 -0.22
C LYS A 4 -17.21 13.55 1.03
N GLU A 5 -18.13 12.61 1.16
CA GLU A 5 -18.21 11.72 2.30
C GLU A 5 -17.05 10.74 2.32
N SER A 6 -16.73 10.12 1.18
CA SER A 6 -15.58 9.20 1.06
C SER A 6 -14.25 9.91 1.35
N LYS A 7 -14.07 11.13 0.85
CA LYS A 7 -12.89 11.94 1.13
C LYS A 7 -12.78 12.30 2.60
N GLY A 8 -13.92 12.67 3.22
CA GLY A 8 -13.98 13.01 4.63
C GLY A 8 -13.65 11.83 5.52
N GLN A 9 -14.11 10.62 5.16
CA GLN A 9 -13.82 9.40 5.91
C GLN A 9 -12.32 9.08 5.86
N ALA A 10 -11.69 9.13 4.69
CA ALA A 10 -10.27 8.89 4.54
C ALA A 10 -9.45 9.90 5.36
N TRP A 11 -9.81 11.17 5.28
CA TRP A 11 -9.12 12.22 6.05
C TRP A 11 -9.29 12.01 7.55
N SER A 12 -10.50 11.69 8.03
CA SER A 12 -10.75 11.39 9.43
C SER A 12 -9.89 10.24 9.94
N SER A 13 -9.78 9.17 9.16
CA SER A 13 -8.97 8.01 9.52
C SER A 13 -7.49 8.35 9.56
N LEU A 14 -6.99 9.05 8.54
CA LEU A 14 -5.58 9.40 8.43
C LEU A 14 -5.14 10.45 9.45
N ARG A 15 -6.07 11.18 10.06
CA ARG A 15 -5.77 12.18 11.09
C ARG A 15 -4.95 11.59 12.24
N ASN A 16 -5.11 10.31 12.52
CA ASN A 16 -4.47 9.63 13.63
C ASN A 16 -3.08 9.06 13.29
N VAL A 17 -2.56 9.39 12.12
CA VAL A 17 -1.26 8.91 11.67
C VAL A 17 -0.18 9.96 11.84
N GLU A 18 0.96 9.57 12.39
CA GLU A 18 2.17 10.39 12.50
C GLU A 18 3.35 9.59 11.96
N PRO A 19 4.36 10.21 11.36
CA PRO A 19 4.55 11.65 11.20
C PRO A 19 3.72 12.23 10.05
N MET A 20 3.72 13.55 9.96
CA MET A 20 2.95 14.29 8.94
C MET A 20 3.29 13.89 7.51
N GLU A 21 4.54 13.59 7.23
CA GLU A 21 5.00 13.15 5.90
C GLU A 21 4.35 11.83 5.47
N LEU A 22 4.21 10.88 6.39
CA LEU A 22 3.51 9.62 6.12
C LEU A 22 2.01 9.88 5.92
N LYS A 23 1.42 10.69 6.79
CA LYS A 23 0.00 11.07 6.69
C LYS A 23 -0.30 11.71 5.34
N GLY A 24 0.47 12.72 4.94
CA GLY A 24 0.28 13.43 3.69
C GLY A 24 0.48 12.54 2.48
N PHE A 25 1.47 11.67 2.53
CA PHE A 25 1.73 10.70 1.48
C PHE A 25 0.54 9.75 1.28
N LEU A 26 0.02 9.17 2.36
CA LEU A 26 -1.12 8.26 2.29
C LEU A 26 -2.36 8.98 1.76
N TYR A 27 -2.60 10.20 2.22
CA TYR A 27 -3.75 10.99 1.77
C TYR A 27 -3.66 11.29 0.27
N GLU A 28 -2.48 11.64 -0.21
CA GLU A 28 -2.25 11.87 -1.65
C GLU A 28 -2.58 10.63 -2.48
N LYS A 29 -2.15 9.45 -2.02
CA LYS A 29 -2.43 8.19 -2.72
C LYS A 29 -3.93 7.86 -2.72
N VAL A 30 -4.62 8.15 -1.63
CA VAL A 30 -6.07 7.99 -1.56
C VAL A 30 -6.75 8.88 -2.59
N LEU A 31 -6.36 10.15 -2.69
CA LEU A 31 -6.90 11.06 -3.68
C LEU A 31 -6.61 10.61 -5.12
N THR A 32 -5.41 10.10 -5.37
CA THR A 32 -5.05 9.56 -6.69
C THR A 32 -5.97 8.40 -7.07
N ALA A 33 -6.18 7.45 -6.16
CA ALA A 33 -7.06 6.31 -6.40
C ALA A 33 -8.50 6.78 -6.71
N MET A 34 -9.01 7.71 -5.92
CA MET A 34 -10.35 8.26 -6.12
C MET A 34 -10.48 8.95 -7.48
N SER A 35 -9.44 9.65 -7.92
CA SER A 35 -9.46 10.32 -9.24
C SER A 35 -9.49 9.32 -10.40
N ARG A 36 -9.09 8.08 -10.15
CA ARG A 36 -9.14 6.99 -11.14
C ARG A 36 -10.36 6.08 -10.96
N ASN A 37 -11.35 6.51 -10.20
CA ASN A 37 -12.58 5.77 -9.90
C ASN A 37 -12.32 4.44 -9.16
N VAL A 38 -11.22 4.34 -8.44
CA VAL A 38 -10.92 3.20 -7.57
C VAL A 38 -11.50 3.50 -6.19
N ALA A 39 -12.34 2.59 -5.68
CA ALA A 39 -12.87 2.72 -4.33
C ALA A 39 -11.77 2.48 -3.32
N VAL A 40 -11.68 3.34 -2.31
CA VAL A 40 -10.65 3.22 -1.26
C VAL A 40 -11.31 3.17 0.10
N GLN A 41 -10.90 2.20 0.90
CA GLN A 41 -11.26 2.11 2.31
C GLN A 41 -10.00 2.22 3.14
N VAL A 42 -10.02 3.09 4.14
CA VAL A 42 -8.91 3.29 5.07
C VAL A 42 -9.37 2.89 6.47
N ASP A 43 -8.68 1.95 7.10
CA ASP A 43 -9.02 1.42 8.42
C ASP A 43 -7.86 1.67 9.38
N ILE A 44 -8.01 2.69 10.23
CA ILE A 44 -7.03 3.09 11.23
C ILE A 44 -7.80 3.35 12.52
N ARG A 45 -7.77 2.41 13.44
CA ARG A 45 -8.62 2.43 14.64
C ARG A 45 -8.02 3.15 15.83
N ARG A 46 -6.72 3.36 15.82
CA ARG A 46 -5.96 3.95 16.92
C ARG A 46 -4.97 4.96 16.38
N ASN A 47 -4.42 5.76 17.27
CA ASN A 47 -3.30 6.63 16.91
C ASN A 47 -2.10 5.76 16.52
N ILE A 48 -1.60 5.99 15.33
CA ILE A 48 -0.45 5.27 14.77
C ILE A 48 0.72 6.25 14.67
N ARG A 49 1.82 5.91 15.32
CA ARG A 49 3.04 6.71 15.26
C ARG A 49 4.19 5.85 14.77
N VAL A 50 4.72 6.19 13.62
CA VAL A 50 5.88 5.51 13.06
C VAL A 50 7.13 6.32 13.37
N CYS A 51 7.98 5.78 14.25
CA CYS A 51 9.24 6.41 14.66
C CYS A 51 10.39 5.55 14.17
N CYS A 52 11.03 5.93 13.09
CA CYS A 52 12.21 5.23 12.59
C CYS A 52 13.05 6.15 11.71
N LYS A 53 14.33 5.83 11.60
CA LYS A 53 15.28 6.66 10.83
C LYS A 53 15.12 6.50 9.33
N ASN A 54 14.50 5.40 8.89
CA ASN A 54 14.37 5.06 7.47
C ASN A 54 12.97 5.37 6.91
N MET A 55 12.36 6.46 7.38
CA MET A 55 11.02 6.87 6.92
C MET A 55 10.97 7.10 5.41
N ASN A 56 12.02 7.69 4.83
CA ASN A 56 12.05 7.94 3.39
C ASN A 56 11.99 6.64 2.58
N GLU A 57 12.72 5.63 3.01
CA GLU A 57 12.70 4.31 2.39
C GLU A 57 11.33 3.64 2.54
N ILE A 58 10.72 3.76 3.72
CA ILE A 58 9.38 3.23 3.99
C ILE A 58 8.36 3.88 3.05
N ILE A 59 8.37 5.20 2.92
CA ILE A 59 7.45 5.92 2.04
C ILE A 59 7.65 5.50 0.57
N ARG A 60 8.90 5.29 0.13
CA ARG A 60 9.17 4.83 -1.23
C ARG A 60 8.63 3.42 -1.47
N ILE A 61 8.82 2.52 -0.51
CA ILE A 61 8.30 1.14 -0.58
C ILE A 61 6.77 1.17 -0.64
N LEU A 62 6.13 1.92 0.24
CA LEU A 62 4.67 2.06 0.27
C LEU A 62 4.15 2.70 -1.02
N GLY A 63 4.89 3.64 -1.60
CA GLY A 63 4.55 4.24 -2.89
C GLY A 63 4.47 3.20 -3.99
N ILE A 64 5.45 2.29 -4.05
CA ILE A 64 5.45 1.19 -5.02
C ILE A 64 4.24 0.27 -4.80
N PHE A 65 3.97 -0.12 -3.56
CA PHE A 65 2.85 -0.99 -3.25
C PHE A 65 1.50 -0.34 -3.59
N LEU A 66 1.33 0.92 -3.25
CA LEU A 66 0.07 1.65 -3.50
C LEU A 66 -0.12 1.92 -4.98
N ASP A 67 0.93 2.30 -5.71
CA ASP A 67 0.82 2.53 -7.16
C ASP A 67 0.42 1.24 -7.87
N ASN A 68 1.04 0.10 -7.51
CA ASN A 68 0.67 -1.19 -8.09
C ASN A 68 -0.75 -1.60 -7.73
N ALA A 69 -1.17 -1.36 -6.49
CA ALA A 69 -2.52 -1.68 -6.03
C ALA A 69 -3.58 -0.85 -6.79
N ILE A 70 -3.33 0.44 -6.94
CA ILE A 70 -4.24 1.36 -7.65
C ILE A 70 -4.33 0.97 -9.12
N GLU A 71 -3.20 0.69 -9.77
CA GLU A 71 -3.17 0.29 -11.17
C GLU A 71 -3.95 -1.02 -11.40
N ALA A 72 -3.74 -2.01 -10.55
CA ALA A 72 -4.45 -3.29 -10.66
C ALA A 72 -5.95 -3.12 -10.47
N ALA A 73 -6.36 -2.33 -9.48
CA ALA A 73 -7.77 -2.06 -9.21
C ALA A 73 -8.43 -1.25 -10.33
N GLU A 74 -7.70 -0.32 -10.92
CA GLU A 74 -8.18 0.49 -12.05
C GLU A 74 -8.53 -0.38 -13.26
N ASP A 75 -7.81 -1.45 -13.49
CA ASP A 75 -8.03 -2.37 -14.62
C ASP A 75 -9.28 -3.23 -14.45
N CYS A 76 -9.87 -3.29 -13.27
CA CYS A 76 -11.09 -4.05 -13.02
C CYS A 76 -12.31 -3.39 -13.66
N ASP A 77 -13.29 -4.21 -14.14
CA ASP A 77 -14.53 -3.70 -14.72
C ASP A 77 -15.73 -4.38 -14.02
N PRO A 78 -16.55 -3.65 -13.27
CA PRO A 78 -16.38 -2.23 -12.93
C PRO A 78 -15.09 -1.99 -12.12
N ALA A 79 -14.72 -0.71 -11.93
CA ALA A 79 -13.51 -0.35 -11.23
C ALA A 79 -13.40 -1.07 -9.88
N GLY A 80 -12.19 -1.47 -9.54
CA GLY A 80 -11.93 -2.24 -8.33
C GLY A 80 -11.76 -1.39 -7.09
N SER A 81 -11.18 -1.98 -6.07
CA SER A 81 -11.01 -1.34 -4.77
C SER A 81 -9.62 -1.59 -4.18
N VAL A 82 -9.19 -0.63 -3.35
CA VAL A 82 -7.98 -0.72 -2.54
C VAL A 82 -8.38 -0.54 -1.08
N TYR A 83 -7.83 -1.38 -0.22
CA TYR A 83 -8.05 -1.33 1.22
C TYR A 83 -6.70 -1.09 1.89
N ILE A 84 -6.65 -0.06 2.76
CA ILE A 84 -5.44 0.32 3.49
C ILE A 84 -5.75 0.20 4.98
N ARG A 85 -4.97 -0.61 5.69
CA ARG A 85 -5.10 -0.77 7.13
C ARG A 85 -3.77 -0.52 7.81
N LEU A 86 -3.78 0.31 8.83
CA LEU A 86 -2.64 0.51 9.72
C LEU A 86 -3.03 0.03 11.11
N ASP A 87 -2.14 -0.71 11.73
CA ASP A 87 -2.37 -1.26 13.06
C ASP A 87 -1.10 -1.25 13.89
N GLN A 88 -1.25 -1.08 15.19
CA GLN A 88 -0.16 -1.15 16.14
C GLN A 88 0.06 -2.63 16.50
N THR A 89 1.30 -3.06 16.51
CA THR A 89 1.67 -4.41 16.93
C THR A 89 2.60 -4.34 18.15
N ASP A 90 2.87 -5.47 18.77
CA ASP A 90 3.81 -5.53 19.90
C ASP A 90 5.22 -5.08 19.52
N ARG A 91 5.57 -5.20 18.24
CA ARG A 91 6.90 -4.85 17.73
C ARG A 91 6.97 -3.47 17.11
N GLY A 92 5.83 -2.94 16.64
CA GLY A 92 5.81 -1.67 15.94
C GLY A 92 4.50 -1.42 15.24
N VAL A 93 4.55 -1.22 13.92
CA VAL A 93 3.38 -0.90 13.11
C VAL A 93 3.30 -1.84 11.92
N MET A 94 2.08 -2.31 11.64
CA MET A 94 1.77 -3.09 10.46
C MET A 94 0.98 -2.24 9.49
N ILE A 95 1.37 -2.25 8.22
CA ILE A 95 0.63 -1.59 7.14
C ILE A 95 0.23 -2.66 6.14
N ARG A 96 -1.07 -2.82 5.95
CA ARG A 96 -1.63 -3.78 5.00
C ARG A 96 -2.29 -3.03 3.84
N ILE A 97 -1.97 -3.45 2.63
CA ILE A 97 -2.55 -2.91 1.41
C ILE A 97 -3.15 -4.08 0.64
N GLU A 98 -4.46 -4.03 0.39
CA GLU A 98 -5.15 -5.04 -0.39
C GLU A 98 -5.75 -4.40 -1.63
N ASN A 99 -5.72 -5.11 -2.75
CA ASN A 99 -6.33 -4.64 -3.99
C ASN A 99 -6.99 -5.77 -4.75
N THR A 100 -8.08 -5.44 -5.43
CA THR A 100 -8.68 -6.33 -6.41
C THR A 100 -7.81 -6.40 -7.67
N TYR A 101 -7.98 -7.45 -8.47
CA TYR A 101 -7.25 -7.62 -9.71
C TYR A 101 -8.18 -8.12 -10.82
N LYS A 102 -7.83 -7.81 -12.05
CA LYS A 102 -8.52 -8.32 -13.23
C LYS A 102 -8.01 -9.72 -13.59
N GLU A 103 -6.69 -9.86 -13.62
CA GLU A 103 -6.02 -11.15 -13.85
C GLU A 103 -5.28 -11.55 -12.58
N LYS A 104 -5.50 -12.79 -12.15
CA LYS A 104 -4.82 -13.33 -10.98
C LYS A 104 -3.31 -13.39 -11.23
N PRO A 105 -2.50 -12.63 -10.48
CA PRO A 105 -1.05 -12.68 -10.64
C PRO A 105 -0.48 -13.99 -10.09
N GLU A 106 0.68 -14.38 -10.59
CA GLU A 106 1.42 -15.50 -10.04
C GLU A 106 2.42 -14.98 -9.02
N LEU A 107 2.27 -15.40 -7.77
CA LEU A 107 3.12 -14.92 -6.67
C LEU A 107 4.61 -15.14 -6.96
N SER A 108 4.96 -16.29 -7.54
CA SER A 108 6.34 -16.64 -7.88
C SER A 108 6.97 -15.68 -8.90
N LYS A 109 6.15 -14.99 -9.69
CA LYS A 109 6.62 -14.08 -10.74
C LYS A 109 6.52 -12.60 -10.40
N MET A 110 5.64 -12.24 -9.47
CA MET A 110 5.36 -10.83 -9.15
C MET A 110 6.61 -10.02 -8.80
N TYR A 111 7.58 -10.64 -8.16
CA TYR A 111 8.79 -9.99 -7.67
C TYR A 111 10.00 -10.21 -8.57
N GLU A 112 9.81 -10.82 -9.74
CA GLU A 112 10.87 -10.97 -10.72
C GLU A 112 11.15 -9.64 -11.42
N LYS A 113 12.42 -9.38 -11.69
CA LYS A 113 12.84 -8.19 -12.41
C LYS A 113 12.22 -8.18 -13.81
N GLY A 114 11.55 -7.10 -14.16
CA GLY A 114 10.94 -6.91 -15.48
C GLY A 114 9.58 -7.58 -15.67
N TRP A 115 9.08 -8.31 -14.67
CA TRP A 115 7.76 -8.94 -14.77
C TRP A 115 6.65 -7.89 -14.66
N SER A 116 5.66 -7.94 -15.55
CA SER A 116 4.48 -7.09 -15.49
C SER A 116 3.36 -7.66 -16.35
N THR A 117 2.11 -7.51 -15.89
CA THR A 117 0.92 -7.76 -16.69
C THR A 117 0.58 -6.59 -17.61
N ARG A 118 1.26 -5.46 -17.47
CA ARG A 118 0.94 -4.20 -18.15
C ARG A 118 1.89 -3.86 -19.33
N GLY A 119 2.78 -4.79 -19.70
CA GLY A 119 3.63 -4.63 -20.86
C GLY A 119 5.11 -4.36 -20.57
N GLU A 120 5.89 -4.22 -21.62
CA GLU A 120 7.34 -4.00 -21.53
C GLU A 120 7.69 -2.67 -20.87
N GLY A 121 8.81 -2.64 -20.15
CA GLY A 121 9.30 -1.45 -19.44
C GLY A 121 8.66 -1.24 -18.08
N ARG A 122 7.72 -2.08 -17.70
CA ARG A 122 7.08 -2.07 -16.39
C ARG A 122 7.46 -3.33 -15.62
N GLY A 123 7.18 -3.39 -14.33
CA GLY A 123 7.39 -4.59 -13.52
C GLY A 123 8.65 -4.57 -12.68
N ASN A 124 9.38 -3.46 -12.64
CA ASN A 124 10.55 -3.31 -11.78
C ASN A 124 10.21 -2.80 -10.38
N GLY A 125 8.98 -2.30 -10.18
CA GLY A 125 8.57 -1.70 -8.91
C GLY A 125 8.64 -2.68 -7.74
N LEU A 126 7.96 -3.83 -7.85
CA LEU A 126 7.96 -4.83 -6.77
C LEU A 126 9.35 -5.43 -6.56
N TYR A 127 10.11 -5.65 -7.62
CA TYR A 127 11.50 -6.08 -7.51
C TYR A 127 12.33 -5.10 -6.69
N ARG A 128 12.21 -3.80 -6.99
CA ARG A 128 12.93 -2.74 -6.26
C ARG A 128 12.47 -2.65 -4.81
N ALA A 129 11.16 -2.77 -4.56
CA ALA A 129 10.63 -2.76 -3.20
C ALA A 129 11.23 -3.90 -2.39
N LYS A 130 11.30 -5.10 -2.96
CA LYS A 130 11.90 -6.26 -2.31
C LYS A 130 13.37 -6.00 -1.96
N GLU A 131 14.15 -5.48 -2.91
CA GLU A 131 15.55 -5.13 -2.65
C GLU A 131 15.68 -4.11 -1.52
N MET A 132 14.84 -3.09 -1.54
CA MET A 132 14.85 -2.06 -0.49
C MET A 132 14.52 -2.64 0.87
N ILE A 133 13.52 -3.51 0.95
CA ILE A 133 13.11 -4.15 2.21
C ILE A 133 14.24 -5.03 2.75
N GLU A 134 14.88 -5.81 1.89
CA GLU A 134 15.97 -6.72 2.29
C GLU A 134 17.18 -5.97 2.88
N LYS A 135 17.36 -4.71 2.52
CA LYS A 135 18.43 -3.87 3.05
C LYS A 135 18.10 -3.22 4.39
N GLN A 136 16.86 -3.34 4.86
CA GLN A 136 16.41 -2.70 6.09
C GLN A 136 16.20 -3.74 7.18
N GLU A 137 16.90 -3.59 8.30
CA GLU A 137 16.84 -4.55 9.41
C GLU A 137 15.48 -4.54 10.13
N ASN A 138 14.75 -3.43 10.03
CA ASN A 138 13.49 -3.23 10.77
C ASN A 138 12.24 -3.44 9.92
N LEU A 139 12.38 -3.93 8.68
CA LEU A 139 11.24 -4.13 7.79
C LEU A 139 11.06 -5.60 7.47
N TYR A 140 9.83 -6.05 7.57
CA TYR A 140 9.40 -7.40 7.22
C TYR A 140 8.22 -7.31 6.26
N HIS A 141 8.22 -8.17 5.26
CA HIS A 141 7.22 -8.10 4.20
C HIS A 141 6.62 -9.47 3.94
N GLN A 142 5.33 -9.48 3.70
CA GLN A 142 4.59 -10.66 3.29
C GLN A 142 3.64 -10.29 2.17
N CYS A 143 3.57 -11.12 1.14
CA CYS A 143 2.61 -11.00 0.06
C CYS A 143 1.79 -12.28 -0.05
N ARG A 144 0.49 -12.14 -0.15
CA ARG A 144 -0.44 -13.25 -0.30
C ARG A 144 -1.47 -12.93 -1.37
N ILE A 145 -1.84 -13.93 -2.17
CA ILE A 145 -2.87 -13.78 -3.18
C ILE A 145 -4.08 -14.60 -2.74
N GLY A 146 -5.18 -13.91 -2.46
CA GLY A 146 -6.47 -14.51 -2.17
C GLY A 146 -7.30 -14.73 -3.44
N ASP A 147 -8.56 -15.10 -3.26
CA ASP A 147 -9.44 -15.44 -4.39
C ASP A 147 -9.70 -14.25 -5.32
N ASP A 148 -9.76 -13.04 -4.78
CA ASP A 148 -10.06 -11.81 -5.54
C ASP A 148 -9.12 -10.65 -5.20
N ARG A 149 -8.15 -10.85 -4.30
CA ARG A 149 -7.29 -9.77 -3.81
C ARG A 149 -5.83 -10.18 -3.70
N VAL A 150 -4.96 -9.23 -3.96
CA VAL A 150 -3.55 -9.28 -3.56
C VAL A 150 -3.44 -8.56 -2.22
N ILE A 151 -2.73 -9.17 -1.27
CA ILE A 151 -2.54 -8.64 0.08
C ILE A 151 -1.05 -8.45 0.33
N GLN A 152 -0.63 -7.19 0.43
CA GLN A 152 0.73 -6.80 0.78
C GLN A 152 0.75 -6.35 2.23
N THR A 153 1.63 -6.90 3.03
CA THR A 153 1.78 -6.50 4.44
C THR A 153 3.23 -6.08 4.67
N LEU A 154 3.41 -4.86 5.15
CA LEU A 154 4.71 -4.35 5.58
C LEU A 154 4.66 -4.18 7.09
N GLU A 155 5.54 -4.86 7.81
CA GLU A 155 5.68 -4.72 9.25
C GLU A 155 6.93 -3.90 9.53
N ILE A 156 6.76 -2.84 10.31
CA ILE A 156 7.83 -1.92 10.68
C ILE A 156 8.14 -2.15 12.16
N GLU A 157 9.30 -2.73 12.43
CA GLU A 157 9.74 -2.92 13.81
C GLU A 157 10.30 -1.59 14.34
N GLN A 158 9.84 -1.20 15.50
CA GLN A 158 10.26 0.02 16.17
C GLN A 158 10.91 -0.31 17.50
N GLN A 159 12.03 0.34 17.77
CA GLN A 159 12.66 0.25 19.07
C GLN A 159 11.81 1.02 20.10
N LYS A 160 11.61 0.39 21.23
CA LYS A 160 10.90 1.01 22.34
C LYS A 160 11.75 2.10 22.98
#